data_687b8cc64f52020c992815d3ccd45bb2
#
_entry.id   687b8cc64f52020c992815d3ccd45bb2
#
_cell.length_a   1.000
_cell.length_b   1.000
_cell.length_c   1.000
_cell.angle_alpha   90.00
_cell.angle_beta   90.00
_cell.angle_gamma   90.00
#
_symmetry.space_group_name_H-M   'P 1'
#
loop_
_entity.id
_entity.type
_entity.pdbx_description
1 polymer ?
#
loop_
_entity_poly.entity_id
_entity_poly.type
_entity_poly.pdbx_seq_one_letter_code
_entity_poly.pdbx_strand_id
1 'polypeptide(L)'
;MFELFNHEKKYVFGGYATDSKVRFESTSGGAFSTIADTWCDENYVIFGAEADGLNVFHSYVMDKSEIAKFRKSKYSQSALGTAFSDCRRFLQEGKKVLFSGTPCQIAGLKMFLNRTHTDTSLLLSVEVVCEGVPTPLYIEKYEDAVLRKYGSKIKALDYRYTGKSLFGNGKWDFQVMETTLKDTNQKITRDRWFNPFWSIWLNHLMSRPACYKCRFAKQERTADITLGDLWGVHLYCPELYGKNGGSSLLVANNAKGAAVIQKAQENMFGHELKFEDALKYQAPMRKHIASNPDRAHFMQDIQSDMTYEQINRKWAKRASFSLLWSKYIWGNRQKIAFWNFTHRIQRK
;
A
#
# COMPACT_ATOMS: atom_id res chain seq x y z
N MET A 1 18.40 -30.88 -1.13
CA MET A 1 18.51 -30.77 -2.61
C MET A 1 17.96 -29.39 -2.95
N PHE A 2 18.83 -28.36 -2.99
CA PHE A 2 18.42 -27.01 -3.39
C PHE A 2 18.41 -26.97 -4.90
N GLU A 3 17.24 -27.15 -5.51
CA GLU A 3 17.08 -26.86 -6.92
C GLU A 3 17.41 -25.37 -7.15
N LEU A 4 18.32 -25.12 -8.05
CA LEU A 4 18.71 -23.82 -8.55
C LEU A 4 17.43 -23.06 -8.92
N PHE A 5 17.13 -21.98 -8.18
CA PHE A 5 16.06 -21.06 -8.51
C PHE A 5 16.36 -20.51 -9.91
N ASN A 6 15.67 -21.06 -10.88
CA ASN A 6 15.77 -20.59 -12.25
C ASN A 6 15.27 -19.14 -12.27
N HIS A 7 16.11 -18.19 -12.64
CA HIS A 7 15.81 -16.74 -12.66
C HIS A 7 14.59 -16.37 -13.51
N GLU A 8 14.00 -17.34 -14.21
CA GLU A 8 12.89 -17.13 -15.14
C GLU A 8 11.50 -17.29 -14.53
N LYS A 9 11.31 -17.93 -13.37
CA LYS A 9 9.97 -18.16 -12.82
C LYS A 9 9.82 -17.67 -11.38
N LYS A 10 9.32 -16.43 -11.21
CA LYS A 10 8.97 -15.90 -9.88
C LYS A 10 7.76 -16.64 -9.32
N TYR A 11 7.81 -17.00 -8.02
CA TYR A 11 6.64 -17.50 -7.32
C TYR A 11 5.70 -16.35 -6.96
N VAL A 12 4.47 -16.42 -7.43
CA VAL A 12 3.46 -15.36 -7.26
C VAL A 12 2.18 -15.94 -6.70
N PHE A 13 1.67 -15.32 -5.65
CA PHE A 13 0.41 -15.68 -5.03
C PHE A 13 -0.51 -14.46 -4.94
N GLY A 14 -1.76 -14.64 -5.28
CA GLY A 14 -2.83 -13.66 -5.10
C GLY A 14 -3.82 -14.16 -4.06
N GLY A 15 -4.14 -13.33 -3.05
CA GLY A 15 -5.06 -13.81 -2.03
C GLY A 15 -5.35 -12.82 -0.91
N TYR A 16 -6.07 -13.30 0.09
CA TYR A 16 -6.41 -12.52 1.28
C TYR A 16 -6.42 -13.40 2.53
N ALA A 17 -6.16 -12.79 3.68
CA ALA A 17 -6.20 -13.46 4.98
C ALA A 17 -7.57 -14.08 5.26
N THR A 18 -7.60 -15.30 5.78
CA THR A 18 -8.83 -15.99 6.19
C THR A 18 -9.46 -15.33 7.42
N ASP A 19 -8.65 -14.71 8.27
CA ASP A 19 -9.13 -13.85 9.35
C ASP A 19 -9.78 -12.57 8.76
N SER A 20 -11.09 -12.51 8.88
CA SER A 20 -11.91 -11.41 8.36
C SER A 20 -11.59 -10.05 9.01
N LYS A 21 -11.17 -10.03 10.28
CA LYS A 21 -10.78 -8.82 10.99
C LYS A 21 -9.45 -8.28 10.44
N VAL A 22 -8.44 -9.15 10.30
CA VAL A 22 -7.16 -8.79 9.69
C VAL A 22 -7.36 -8.25 8.29
N ARG A 23 -8.20 -8.91 7.48
CA ARG A 23 -8.50 -8.46 6.12
C ARG A 23 -9.21 -7.09 6.11
N PHE A 24 -10.22 -6.90 6.95
CA PHE A 24 -11.00 -5.65 7.01
C PHE A 24 -10.16 -4.46 7.50
N GLU A 25 -9.32 -4.68 8.50
CA GLU A 25 -8.42 -3.65 9.05
C GLU A 25 -7.21 -3.37 8.18
N SER A 26 -7.02 -4.11 7.10
CA SER A 26 -5.93 -3.92 6.13
C SER A 26 -6.41 -3.11 4.93
N THR A 27 -5.46 -2.49 4.21
CA THR A 27 -5.76 -1.76 2.97
C THR A 27 -6.17 -2.69 1.84
N SER A 28 -5.58 -3.89 1.78
CA SER A 28 -5.80 -4.90 0.74
C SER A 28 -6.23 -6.23 1.38
N GLY A 29 -5.58 -7.34 1.03
CA GLY A 29 -5.94 -8.68 1.51
C GLY A 29 -5.39 -9.06 2.88
N GLY A 30 -4.61 -8.23 3.57
CA GLY A 30 -4.05 -8.55 4.89
C GLY A 30 -2.74 -9.33 4.87
N ALA A 31 -2.11 -9.50 3.71
CA ALA A 31 -0.91 -10.32 3.53
C ALA A 31 0.26 -9.95 4.46
N PHE A 32 0.47 -8.67 4.77
CA PHE A 32 1.55 -8.26 5.67
C PHE A 32 1.42 -8.91 7.05
N SER A 33 0.23 -8.86 7.65
CA SER A 33 -0.01 -9.49 8.96
C SER A 33 0.18 -11.01 8.89
N THR A 34 -0.34 -11.67 7.85
CA THR A 34 -0.20 -13.13 7.67
C THR A 34 1.25 -13.54 7.49
N ILE A 35 2.06 -12.79 6.72
CA ILE A 35 3.51 -13.04 6.57
C ILE A 35 4.22 -12.85 7.90
N ALA A 36 3.87 -11.81 8.66
CA ALA A 36 4.47 -11.58 9.98
C ALA A 36 4.15 -12.71 10.96
N ASP A 37 2.92 -13.19 10.98
CA ASP A 37 2.52 -14.33 11.80
C ASP A 37 3.26 -15.62 11.42
N THR A 38 3.53 -15.79 10.12
CA THR A 38 4.23 -16.96 9.59
C THR A 38 5.73 -16.94 9.88
N TRP A 39 6.39 -15.78 9.73
CA TRP A 39 7.84 -15.62 9.91
C TRP A 39 8.24 -15.51 11.38
N CYS A 40 7.47 -14.76 12.16
CA CYS A 40 7.77 -14.43 13.53
C CYS A 40 7.14 -15.47 14.46
N ASP A 41 7.92 -16.47 14.86
CA ASP A 41 7.52 -17.52 15.82
C ASP A 41 7.94 -17.17 17.26
N GLU A 42 9.22 -17.31 17.55
CA GLU A 42 9.84 -16.97 18.82
C GLU A 42 10.97 -15.97 18.60
N ASN A 43 11.26 -15.15 19.61
CA ASN A 43 12.39 -14.22 19.60
C ASN A 43 12.47 -13.34 18.33
N TYR A 44 11.41 -12.58 18.06
CA TYR A 44 11.25 -11.79 16.85
C TYR A 44 11.08 -10.30 17.11
N VAL A 45 11.28 -9.52 16.05
CA VAL A 45 10.96 -8.08 15.99
C VAL A 45 10.35 -7.78 14.62
N ILE A 46 9.26 -7.02 14.60
CA ILE A 46 8.57 -6.61 13.38
C ILE A 46 8.69 -5.09 13.23
N PHE A 47 9.31 -4.63 12.15
CA PHE A 47 9.40 -3.23 11.77
C PHE A 47 8.36 -2.86 10.72
N GLY A 48 7.75 -1.70 10.89
CA GLY A 48 6.81 -1.15 9.93
C GLY A 48 6.63 0.36 10.07
N ALA A 49 5.95 0.96 9.09
CA ALA A 49 5.57 2.36 9.17
C ALA A 49 4.30 2.51 9.99
N GLU A 50 4.33 3.33 11.03
CA GLU A 50 3.15 3.75 11.79
C GLU A 50 2.89 5.25 11.63
N ALA A 51 1.74 5.72 12.06
CA ALA A 51 1.36 7.12 12.00
C ALA A 51 0.81 7.60 13.33
N ASP A 52 1.25 8.79 13.76
CA ASP A 52 0.65 9.57 14.83
C ASP A 52 0.23 10.93 14.25
N GLY A 53 -1.07 11.14 14.13
CA GLY A 53 -1.60 12.25 13.36
C GLY A 53 -1.15 12.19 11.89
N LEU A 54 -0.47 13.21 11.44
CA LEU A 54 0.14 13.31 10.10
C LEU A 54 1.59 12.81 10.05
N ASN A 55 2.22 12.58 11.20
CA ASN A 55 3.59 12.11 11.29
C ASN A 55 3.66 10.62 11.00
N VAL A 56 4.40 10.25 9.97
CA VAL A 56 4.65 8.85 9.63
C VAL A 56 6.10 8.52 9.91
N PHE A 57 6.34 7.44 10.63
CA PHE A 57 7.70 7.02 11.00
C PHE A 57 7.79 5.49 11.07
N HIS A 58 9.00 4.97 10.97
CA HIS A 58 9.28 3.57 11.22
C HIS A 58 9.47 3.33 12.70
N SER A 59 8.80 2.30 13.19
CA SER A 59 8.98 1.77 14.53
C SER A 59 9.02 0.24 14.49
N TYR A 60 9.11 -0.38 15.64
CA TYR A 60 9.05 -1.83 15.77
C TYR A 60 8.13 -2.28 16.89
N VAL A 61 7.71 -3.53 16.81
CA VAL A 61 6.99 -4.25 17.87
C VAL A 61 7.68 -5.58 18.13
N MET A 62 7.54 -6.04 19.36
CA MET A 62 8.01 -7.35 19.85
C MET A 62 6.82 -8.22 20.28
N ASP A 63 5.61 -7.69 20.17
CA ASP A 63 4.35 -8.40 20.38
C ASP A 63 3.47 -8.28 19.13
N LYS A 64 3.01 -9.41 18.60
CA LYS A 64 2.12 -9.48 17.44
C LYS A 64 0.77 -8.81 17.65
N SER A 65 0.31 -8.66 18.90
CA SER A 65 -0.93 -7.94 19.19
C SER A 65 -0.88 -6.47 18.77
N GLU A 66 0.32 -5.88 18.69
CA GLU A 66 0.54 -4.49 18.27
C GLU A 66 0.72 -4.30 16.77
N ILE A 67 0.76 -5.37 15.96
CA ILE A 67 1.02 -5.29 14.52
C ILE A 67 0.00 -4.42 13.76
N ALA A 68 -1.19 -4.25 14.33
CA ALA A 68 -2.27 -3.47 13.74
C ALA A 68 -1.85 -2.02 13.42
N LYS A 69 -0.92 -1.42 14.17
CA LYS A 69 -0.42 -0.05 13.92
C LYS A 69 0.34 0.09 12.60
N PHE A 70 0.89 -1.00 12.06
CA PHE A 70 1.57 -1.02 10.77
C PHE A 70 0.63 -1.28 9.59
N ARG A 71 -0.59 -1.74 9.84
CA ARG A 71 -1.59 -1.93 8.79
C ARG A 71 -1.94 -0.61 8.14
N LYS A 72 -2.58 -0.69 6.99
CA LYS A 72 -3.04 0.43 6.14
C LYS A 72 -1.91 1.21 5.48
N SER A 73 -2.22 1.77 4.32
CA SER A 73 -1.28 2.55 3.51
C SER A 73 -1.17 3.97 4.04
N LYS A 74 0.04 4.43 4.29
CA LYS A 74 0.37 5.80 4.65
C LYS A 74 0.98 6.49 3.42
N TYR A 75 0.25 7.43 2.81
CA TYR A 75 0.74 8.18 1.65
C TYR A 75 1.56 9.39 2.10
N SER A 76 2.56 9.12 2.91
CA SER A 76 3.58 10.05 3.38
C SER A 76 4.90 9.33 3.52
N GLN A 77 6.00 10.05 3.42
CA GLN A 77 7.30 9.45 3.67
C GLN A 77 7.48 9.20 5.17
N SER A 78 7.73 7.95 5.53
CA SER A 78 8.07 7.64 6.92
C SER A 78 9.49 8.07 7.24
N ALA A 79 9.66 8.74 8.39
CA ALA A 79 10.96 9.00 8.98
C ALA A 79 11.55 7.68 9.48
N LEU A 80 12.78 7.37 9.07
CA LEU A 80 13.43 6.11 9.46
C LEU A 80 14.06 6.19 10.86
N GLY A 81 14.45 7.39 11.32
CA GLY A 81 15.08 7.56 12.63
C GLY A 81 16.21 6.56 12.84
N THR A 82 16.11 5.78 13.91
CA THR A 82 17.06 4.73 14.30
C THR A 82 16.74 3.34 13.72
N ALA A 83 15.68 3.19 12.92
CA ALA A 83 15.16 1.89 12.50
C ALA A 83 16.22 0.95 11.87
N PHE A 84 17.20 1.51 11.12
CA PHE A 84 18.26 0.68 10.54
C PHE A 84 19.27 0.20 11.59
N SER A 85 19.65 1.06 12.52
CA SER A 85 20.57 0.69 13.62
C SER A 85 19.90 -0.28 14.60
N ASP A 86 18.61 -0.09 14.88
CA ASP A 86 17.85 -1.00 15.72
C ASP A 86 17.66 -2.37 15.04
N CYS A 87 17.37 -2.41 13.74
CA CYS A 87 17.33 -3.64 12.96
C CYS A 87 18.66 -4.40 13.06
N ARG A 88 19.79 -3.70 12.85
CA ARG A 88 21.13 -4.27 13.01
C ARG A 88 21.34 -4.86 14.41
N ARG A 89 21.02 -4.09 15.44
CA ARG A 89 21.15 -4.52 16.84
C ARG A 89 20.38 -5.80 17.11
N PHE A 90 19.12 -5.88 16.70
CA PHE A 90 18.30 -7.07 16.90
C PHE A 90 18.80 -8.29 16.13
N LEU A 91 19.33 -8.11 14.92
CA LEU A 91 19.97 -9.20 14.17
C LEU A 91 21.22 -9.71 14.91
N GLN A 92 22.03 -8.82 15.48
CA GLN A 92 23.21 -9.16 16.29
C GLN A 92 22.83 -9.85 17.61
N GLU A 93 21.65 -9.56 18.16
CA GLU A 93 21.08 -10.26 19.31
C GLU A 93 20.48 -11.64 18.94
N GLY A 94 20.57 -12.05 17.68
CA GLY A 94 20.04 -13.35 17.20
C GLY A 94 18.51 -13.39 17.07
N LYS A 95 17.84 -12.22 16.95
CA LYS A 95 16.39 -12.15 16.76
C LYS A 95 16.02 -12.27 15.29
N LYS A 96 14.92 -12.97 15.03
CA LYS A 96 14.27 -12.90 13.71
C LYS A 96 13.69 -11.50 13.50
N VAL A 97 14.07 -10.85 12.41
CA VAL A 97 13.59 -9.51 12.06
C VAL A 97 12.76 -9.57 10.81
N LEU A 98 11.53 -9.06 10.86
CA LEU A 98 10.78 -8.68 9.68
C LEU A 98 10.89 -7.17 9.52
N PHE A 99 11.38 -6.69 8.38
CA PHE A 99 11.45 -5.27 8.09
C PHE A 99 10.64 -4.95 6.83
N SER A 100 9.58 -4.14 6.99
CA SER A 100 8.77 -3.68 5.86
C SER A 100 9.06 -2.24 5.50
N GLY A 101 8.98 -1.90 4.21
CA GLY A 101 9.20 -0.54 3.74
C GLY A 101 8.93 -0.37 2.25
N THR A 102 9.23 0.82 1.74
CA THR A 102 9.26 1.04 0.29
C THR A 102 10.54 0.43 -0.31
N PRO A 103 10.59 0.15 -1.62
CA PRO A 103 11.77 -0.47 -2.23
C PRO A 103 13.08 0.29 -2.00
N CYS A 104 13.03 1.62 -2.01
CA CYS A 104 14.21 2.44 -1.73
C CYS A 104 14.66 2.36 -0.27
N GLN A 105 13.73 2.19 0.69
CA GLN A 105 14.04 2.00 2.10
C GLN A 105 14.66 0.62 2.33
N ILE A 106 14.12 -0.43 1.72
CA ILE A 106 14.70 -1.78 1.80
C ILE A 106 16.10 -1.83 1.17
N ALA A 107 16.30 -1.17 0.02
CA ALA A 107 17.62 -1.06 -0.58
C ALA A 107 18.62 -0.33 0.34
N GLY A 108 18.17 0.75 0.99
CA GLY A 108 18.97 1.48 1.99
C GLY A 108 19.34 0.62 3.18
N LEU A 109 18.38 -0.12 3.74
CA LEU A 109 18.61 -1.05 4.84
C LEU A 109 19.64 -2.12 4.45
N LYS A 110 19.45 -2.81 3.33
CA LYS A 110 20.37 -3.86 2.88
C LYS A 110 21.79 -3.32 2.65
N MET A 111 21.91 -2.12 2.08
CA MET A 111 23.20 -1.47 1.90
C MET A 111 23.87 -1.11 3.24
N PHE A 112 23.09 -0.61 4.22
CA PHE A 112 23.59 -0.32 5.56
C PHE A 112 24.08 -1.59 6.27
N LEU A 113 23.27 -2.66 6.27
CA LEU A 113 23.64 -3.93 6.90
C LEU A 113 24.88 -4.58 6.24
N ASN A 114 24.97 -4.50 4.91
CA ASN A 114 26.15 -4.98 4.18
C ASN A 114 27.42 -4.21 4.56
N ARG A 115 27.36 -2.88 4.61
CA ARG A 115 28.50 -2.04 5.01
C ARG A 115 28.94 -2.25 6.46
N THR A 116 28.03 -2.70 7.31
CA THR A 116 28.30 -3.02 8.72
C THR A 116 28.60 -4.49 8.95
N HIS A 117 28.77 -5.28 7.87
CA HIS A 117 29.06 -6.72 7.91
C HIS A 117 28.10 -7.50 8.81
N THR A 118 26.81 -7.12 8.79
CA THR A 118 25.78 -7.75 9.63
C THR A 118 25.23 -8.99 8.93
N ASP A 119 25.16 -10.12 9.63
CA ASP A 119 24.49 -11.30 9.12
C ASP A 119 22.98 -11.01 8.95
N THR A 120 22.45 -11.30 7.77
CA THR A 120 21.05 -11.09 7.40
C THR A 120 20.27 -12.40 7.24
N SER A 121 20.79 -13.52 7.71
CA SER A 121 20.12 -14.83 7.65
C SER A 121 18.75 -14.81 8.33
N LEU A 122 18.64 -14.10 9.46
CA LEU A 122 17.42 -13.92 10.25
C LEU A 122 16.57 -12.71 9.81
N LEU A 123 16.95 -11.99 8.75
CA LEU A 123 16.16 -10.88 8.20
C LEU A 123 15.20 -11.39 7.13
N LEU A 124 13.92 -11.08 7.27
CA LEU A 124 12.94 -11.10 6.19
C LEU A 124 12.62 -9.67 5.77
N SER A 125 13.02 -9.28 4.57
CA SER A 125 12.72 -7.97 4.01
C SER A 125 11.44 -8.02 3.17
N VAL A 126 10.52 -7.11 3.44
CA VAL A 126 9.22 -7.00 2.76
C VAL A 126 9.07 -5.61 2.18
N GLU A 127 8.94 -5.48 0.87
CA GLU A 127 8.68 -4.20 0.25
C GLU A 127 7.26 -4.11 -0.28
N VAL A 128 6.72 -2.88 -0.35
CA VAL A 128 5.42 -2.62 -0.98
C VAL A 128 5.61 -2.12 -2.41
N VAL A 129 4.70 -2.47 -3.31
CA VAL A 129 4.61 -1.82 -4.62
C VAL A 129 4.34 -0.33 -4.40
N CYS A 130 5.27 0.53 -4.83
CA CYS A 130 5.27 1.95 -4.51
C CYS A 130 5.17 2.81 -5.77
N GLU A 131 4.15 3.64 -5.83
CA GLU A 131 3.91 4.60 -6.93
C GLU A 131 4.52 5.98 -6.67
N GLY A 132 5.35 6.10 -5.62
CA GLY A 132 6.01 7.33 -5.21
C GLY A 132 5.48 7.87 -3.88
N VAL A 133 6.03 9.01 -3.48
CA VAL A 133 5.70 9.67 -2.20
C VAL A 133 5.27 11.10 -2.49
N PRO A 134 4.09 11.54 -2.01
CA PRO A 134 3.64 12.93 -2.17
C PRO A 134 4.44 13.89 -1.29
N THR A 135 4.42 15.18 -1.65
CA THR A 135 4.91 16.25 -0.78
C THR A 135 4.04 16.36 0.48
N PRO A 136 4.63 16.57 1.67
CA PRO A 136 3.85 16.79 2.90
C PRO A 136 3.02 18.06 2.86
N LEU A 137 3.45 19.10 2.13
CA LEU A 137 2.78 20.40 2.06
C LEU A 137 1.28 20.31 1.75
N TYR A 138 0.87 19.35 0.93
CA TYR A 138 -0.54 19.21 0.59
C TYR A 138 -1.38 18.76 1.79
N ILE A 139 -0.87 17.81 2.57
CA ILE A 139 -1.55 17.30 3.77
C ILE A 139 -1.49 18.32 4.91
N GLU A 140 -0.42 19.10 5.02
CA GLU A 140 -0.32 20.22 5.97
C GLU A 140 -1.40 21.27 5.67
N LYS A 141 -1.55 21.70 4.41
CA LYS A 141 -2.65 22.61 4.00
C LYS A 141 -4.04 22.00 4.24
N TYR A 142 -4.19 20.68 4.11
CA TYR A 142 -5.42 19.99 4.44
C TYR A 142 -5.71 20.05 5.95
N GLU A 143 -4.71 19.84 6.81
CA GLU A 143 -4.86 19.97 8.26
C GLU A 143 -5.28 21.40 8.64
N ASP A 144 -4.66 22.42 8.04
CA ASP A 144 -5.05 23.82 8.26
C ASP A 144 -6.51 24.09 7.87
N ALA A 145 -6.97 23.51 6.76
CA ALA A 145 -8.36 23.61 6.35
C ALA A 145 -9.32 22.88 7.31
N VAL A 146 -8.93 21.72 7.80
CA VAL A 146 -9.67 20.97 8.81
C VAL A 146 -9.73 21.74 10.12
N LEU A 147 -8.61 22.32 10.57
CA LEU A 147 -8.54 23.12 11.79
C LEU A 147 -9.45 24.37 11.68
N ARG A 148 -9.38 25.10 10.56
CA ARG A 148 -10.27 26.26 10.33
C ARG A 148 -11.75 25.89 10.34
N LYS A 149 -12.10 24.73 9.77
CA LYS A 149 -13.49 24.32 9.60
C LYS A 149 -14.10 23.68 10.84
N TYR A 150 -13.32 22.90 11.57
CA TYR A 150 -13.81 22.04 12.66
C TYR A 150 -13.23 22.41 14.03
N GLY A 151 -12.29 23.36 14.10
CA GLY A 151 -11.62 23.76 15.34
C GLY A 151 -10.71 22.69 15.94
N SER A 152 -10.36 21.64 15.19
CA SER A 152 -9.58 20.50 15.69
C SER A 152 -8.54 20.05 14.66
N LYS A 153 -7.37 19.61 15.12
CA LYS A 153 -6.36 18.98 14.30
C LYS A 153 -6.75 17.56 13.91
N ILE A 154 -6.00 16.99 12.98
CA ILE A 154 -6.16 15.61 12.54
C ILE A 154 -5.47 14.67 13.53
N LYS A 155 -6.23 13.72 14.11
CA LYS A 155 -5.73 12.63 14.94
C LYS A 155 -5.22 11.45 14.11
N ALA A 156 -5.96 11.11 13.04
CA ALA A 156 -5.62 10.00 12.16
C ALA A 156 -6.18 10.23 10.76
N LEU A 157 -5.44 9.76 9.77
CA LEU A 157 -5.82 9.85 8.37
C LEU A 157 -5.73 8.46 7.72
N ASP A 158 -6.88 7.89 7.40
CA ASP A 158 -6.98 6.66 6.66
C ASP A 158 -7.27 6.98 5.19
N TYR A 159 -6.26 6.86 4.36
CA TYR A 159 -6.37 7.16 2.92
C TYR A 159 -7.21 6.16 2.14
N ARG A 160 -7.41 4.95 2.71
CA ARG A 160 -8.08 3.84 2.03
C ARG A 160 -8.98 3.10 3.00
N TYR A 161 -9.92 3.86 3.57
CA TYR A 161 -10.89 3.34 4.51
C TYR A 161 -11.85 2.35 3.84
N THR A 162 -12.06 1.20 4.46
CA THR A 162 -12.90 0.11 3.94
C THR A 162 -14.30 0.07 4.54
N GLY A 163 -14.61 0.96 5.48
CA GLY A 163 -15.91 1.03 6.15
C GLY A 163 -17.02 1.61 5.28
N LYS A 164 -18.19 1.80 5.88
CA LYS A 164 -19.35 2.40 5.19
C LYS A 164 -19.08 3.86 4.81
N SER A 165 -19.33 4.20 3.56
CA SER A 165 -19.37 5.59 3.08
C SER A 165 -20.73 5.89 2.49
N LEU A 166 -20.99 7.17 2.16
CA LEU A 166 -22.22 7.61 1.47
C LEU A 166 -22.52 6.83 0.18
N PHE A 167 -21.49 6.29 -0.47
CA PHE A 167 -21.58 5.63 -1.77
C PHE A 167 -21.09 4.18 -1.77
N GLY A 168 -20.72 3.63 -0.63
CA GLY A 168 -20.16 2.29 -0.57
C GLY A 168 -20.50 1.54 0.71
N ASN A 169 -20.74 0.23 0.58
CA ASN A 169 -21.02 -0.68 1.68
C ASN A 169 -19.75 -1.42 2.13
N GLY A 170 -18.64 -0.70 2.36
CA GLY A 170 -17.39 -1.34 2.73
C GLY A 170 -16.79 -2.23 1.63
N LYS A 171 -17.21 -2.04 0.39
CA LYS A 171 -16.57 -2.72 -0.74
C LYS A 171 -15.22 -2.09 -0.99
N TRP A 172 -14.23 -2.92 -1.17
CA TRP A 172 -12.89 -2.53 -1.59
C TRP A 172 -12.89 -1.89 -2.99
N ASP A 173 -13.74 -0.99 -3.25
CA ASP A 173 -13.88 -0.38 -4.56
C ASP A 173 -13.36 1.04 -4.55
N PHE A 174 -12.21 1.28 -3.92
CA PHE A 174 -11.56 2.57 -3.84
C PHE A 174 -11.79 3.40 -2.57
N GLN A 175 -10.78 3.65 -1.99
CA GLN A 175 -10.19 4.87 -1.47
C GLN A 175 -11.23 5.88 -0.98
N VAL A 176 -12.06 5.42 -0.08
CA VAL A 176 -12.70 6.33 0.85
C VAL A 176 -11.60 6.83 1.77
N MET A 177 -11.42 8.13 1.86
CA MET A 177 -10.53 8.74 2.82
C MET A 177 -11.32 9.07 4.08
N GLU A 178 -10.86 8.59 5.23
CA GLU A 178 -11.43 8.93 6.53
C GLU A 178 -10.44 9.77 7.32
N THR A 179 -10.90 10.92 7.79
CA THR A 179 -10.17 11.81 8.68
C THR A 179 -10.80 11.75 10.06
N THR A 180 -10.03 11.44 11.09
CA THR A 180 -10.47 11.47 12.48
C THR A 180 -9.95 12.74 13.15
N LEU A 181 -10.84 13.53 13.75
CA LEU A 181 -10.50 14.75 14.47
C LEU A 181 -9.91 14.43 15.85
N LYS A 182 -8.92 15.23 16.29
CA LYS A 182 -8.19 14.96 17.53
C LYS A 182 -9.05 15.17 18.76
N ASP A 183 -9.75 16.30 18.84
CA ASP A 183 -10.42 16.73 20.06
C ASP A 183 -11.79 16.06 20.27
N THR A 184 -12.49 15.76 19.18
CA THR A 184 -13.85 15.22 19.20
C THR A 184 -13.94 13.74 18.83
N ASN A 185 -12.88 13.15 18.28
CA ASN A 185 -12.89 11.83 17.63
C ASN A 185 -13.93 11.71 16.49
N GLN A 186 -14.49 12.83 16.04
CA GLN A 186 -15.42 12.83 14.89
C GLN A 186 -14.71 12.31 13.64
N LYS A 187 -15.41 11.47 12.88
CA LYS A 187 -14.94 10.89 11.64
C LYS A 187 -15.59 11.57 10.45
N ILE A 188 -14.77 11.96 9.49
CA ILE A 188 -15.18 12.62 8.25
C ILE A 188 -14.73 11.75 7.10
N THR A 189 -15.69 11.16 6.37
CA THR A 189 -15.39 10.28 5.24
C THR A 189 -15.64 11.02 3.91
N ARG A 190 -14.73 10.82 2.96
CA ARG A 190 -14.83 11.34 1.59
C ARG A 190 -14.47 10.26 0.59
N ASP A 191 -15.37 9.99 -0.33
CA ASP A 191 -15.06 9.13 -1.47
C ASP A 191 -13.97 9.76 -2.34
N ARG A 192 -13.18 8.94 -2.98
CA ARG A 192 -12.09 9.32 -3.89
C ARG A 192 -12.45 10.43 -4.87
N TRP A 193 -13.64 10.37 -5.45
CA TRP A 193 -14.08 11.32 -6.46
C TRP A 193 -14.42 12.69 -5.91
N PHE A 194 -14.66 12.77 -4.61
CA PHE A 194 -14.93 13.99 -3.87
C PHE A 194 -13.77 14.41 -2.97
N ASN A 195 -12.68 13.63 -2.98
CA ASN A 195 -11.44 13.94 -2.28
C ASN A 195 -10.38 14.41 -3.29
N PRO A 196 -9.97 15.69 -3.23
CA PRO A 196 -9.01 16.25 -4.17
C PRO A 196 -7.62 15.59 -4.12
N PHE A 197 -7.22 15.03 -2.98
CA PHE A 197 -5.95 14.33 -2.82
C PHE A 197 -5.71 13.32 -3.94
N TRP A 198 -6.67 12.43 -4.18
CA TRP A 198 -6.54 11.39 -5.19
C TRP A 198 -6.46 11.94 -6.62
N SER A 199 -7.20 13.03 -6.88
CA SER A 199 -7.16 13.68 -8.18
C SER A 199 -5.77 14.27 -8.47
N ILE A 200 -5.17 14.93 -7.50
CA ILE A 200 -3.85 15.56 -7.63
C ILE A 200 -2.74 14.52 -7.61
N TRP A 201 -2.84 13.53 -6.70
CA TRP A 201 -1.87 12.45 -6.56
C TRP A 201 -1.74 11.61 -7.82
N LEU A 202 -2.84 11.12 -8.37
CA LEU A 202 -2.85 10.27 -9.56
C LEU A 202 -2.47 11.02 -10.86
N ASN A 203 -2.50 12.35 -10.85
CA ASN A 203 -1.93 13.16 -11.92
C ASN A 203 -0.43 13.41 -11.73
N HIS A 204 0.19 12.82 -10.72
CA HIS A 204 1.63 12.93 -10.43
C HIS A 204 2.14 14.36 -10.26
N LEU A 205 1.30 15.29 -9.78
CA LEU A 205 1.69 16.69 -9.56
C LEU A 205 2.56 16.86 -8.32
N MET A 206 2.31 16.06 -7.26
CA MET A 206 2.92 16.27 -5.95
C MET A 206 3.95 15.21 -5.54
N SER A 207 4.38 14.35 -6.46
CA SER A 207 5.36 13.33 -6.12
C SER A 207 6.75 13.91 -5.89
N ARG A 208 7.51 13.27 -5.00
CA ARG A 208 8.91 13.59 -4.72
C ARG A 208 9.76 13.51 -6.00
N PRO A 209 10.70 14.44 -6.24
CA PRO A 209 11.50 14.45 -7.49
C PRO A 209 12.18 13.12 -7.83
N ALA A 210 12.75 12.45 -6.83
CA ALA A 210 13.40 11.15 -7.03
C ALA A 210 12.45 10.05 -7.53
N CYS A 211 11.14 10.15 -7.29
CA CYS A 211 10.16 9.15 -7.71
C CYS A 211 9.93 9.16 -9.24
N TYR A 212 10.16 10.28 -9.91
CA TYR A 212 10.09 10.39 -11.38
C TYR A 212 11.28 9.75 -12.10
N LYS A 213 12.32 9.37 -11.37
CA LYS A 213 13.50 8.65 -11.87
C LYS A 213 13.82 7.47 -10.94
N CYS A 214 12.78 6.82 -10.43
CA CYS A 214 12.92 5.76 -9.44
C CYS A 214 13.65 4.55 -10.02
N ARG A 215 14.80 4.20 -9.44
CA ARG A 215 15.62 3.04 -9.84
C ARG A 215 14.97 1.71 -9.47
N PHE A 216 13.98 1.74 -8.58
CA PHE A 216 13.32 0.56 -8.01
C PHE A 216 11.98 0.27 -8.70
N ALA A 217 11.55 1.11 -9.64
CA ALA A 217 10.34 0.89 -10.42
C ALA A 217 10.64 -0.04 -11.62
N LYS A 218 10.94 -1.29 -11.32
CA LYS A 218 11.35 -2.33 -12.26
C LYS A 218 10.96 -3.72 -11.74
N GLN A 219 11.11 -4.74 -12.58
CA GLN A 219 10.73 -6.12 -12.23
C GLN A 219 11.69 -6.78 -11.25
N GLU A 220 12.97 -6.41 -11.31
CA GLU A 220 13.98 -6.86 -10.35
C GLU A 220 13.78 -6.12 -9.03
N ARG A 221 13.48 -6.89 -8.01
CA ARG A 221 13.14 -6.35 -6.69
C ARG A 221 14.27 -6.57 -5.70
N THR A 222 14.31 -5.73 -4.68
CA THR A 222 15.38 -5.76 -3.67
C THR A 222 15.02 -6.54 -2.40
N ALA A 223 13.75 -6.63 -2.07
CA ALA A 223 13.26 -7.35 -0.89
C ALA A 223 13.16 -8.86 -1.14
N ASP A 224 12.99 -9.64 -0.09
CA ASP A 224 12.69 -11.08 -0.20
C ASP A 224 11.26 -11.29 -0.72
N ILE A 225 10.33 -10.43 -0.27
CA ILE A 225 8.92 -10.44 -0.71
C ILE A 225 8.50 -9.04 -1.15
N THR A 226 7.78 -8.97 -2.27
CA THR A 226 7.06 -7.75 -2.70
C THR A 226 5.56 -7.92 -2.48
N LEU A 227 4.95 -6.97 -1.78
CA LEU A 227 3.50 -6.89 -1.55
C LEU A 227 2.87 -5.78 -2.36
N GLY A 228 1.67 -6.02 -2.87
CA GLY A 228 0.88 -5.01 -3.57
C GLY A 228 -0.61 -5.29 -3.49
N ASP A 229 -1.40 -4.37 -4.03
CA ASP A 229 -2.80 -4.65 -4.34
C ASP A 229 -2.86 -5.53 -5.58
N LEU A 230 -3.83 -6.42 -5.64
CA LEU A 230 -4.00 -7.29 -6.81
C LEU A 230 -4.85 -6.57 -7.88
N TRP A 231 -4.26 -5.56 -8.52
CA TRP A 231 -4.93 -4.79 -9.56
C TRP A 231 -5.30 -5.65 -10.78
N GLY A 232 -6.46 -5.34 -11.38
CA GLY A 232 -6.93 -6.06 -12.56
C GLY A 232 -7.38 -7.50 -12.30
N VAL A 233 -7.44 -7.94 -11.04
CA VAL A 233 -7.74 -9.33 -10.64
C VAL A 233 -9.02 -9.88 -11.27
N HIS A 234 -10.02 -9.05 -11.52
CA HIS A 234 -11.27 -9.44 -12.19
C HIS A 234 -11.08 -9.92 -13.64
N LEU A 235 -9.92 -9.67 -14.23
CA LEU A 235 -9.60 -10.04 -15.60
C LEU A 235 -8.81 -11.36 -15.71
N TYR A 236 -8.16 -11.80 -14.63
CA TYR A 236 -7.32 -13.00 -14.66
C TYR A 236 -7.52 -13.96 -13.48
N CYS A 237 -8.10 -13.51 -12.36
CA CYS A 237 -8.47 -14.35 -11.23
C CYS A 237 -9.70 -13.80 -10.50
N PRO A 238 -10.89 -13.89 -11.12
CA PRO A 238 -12.12 -13.24 -10.64
C PRO A 238 -12.65 -13.79 -9.32
N GLU A 239 -12.25 -14.97 -8.92
CA GLU A 239 -12.58 -15.59 -7.63
C GLU A 239 -12.11 -14.73 -6.46
N LEU A 240 -11.08 -13.94 -6.67
CA LEU A 240 -10.50 -13.05 -5.69
C LEU A 240 -11.13 -11.63 -5.72
N TYR A 241 -12.04 -11.38 -6.66
CA TYR A 241 -12.63 -10.04 -6.83
C TYR A 241 -13.95 -9.86 -6.09
N GLY A 242 -14.13 -8.71 -5.45
CA GLY A 242 -15.44 -8.24 -4.99
C GLY A 242 -16.01 -8.91 -3.74
N LYS A 243 -15.24 -9.68 -2.99
CA LYS A 243 -15.69 -10.30 -1.74
C LYS A 243 -15.35 -9.44 -0.52
N ASN A 244 -16.10 -8.37 -0.29
CA ASN A 244 -16.08 -7.56 0.94
C ASN A 244 -14.68 -7.10 1.44
N GLY A 245 -13.70 -7.00 0.58
CA GLY A 245 -12.34 -6.60 0.92
C GLY A 245 -11.39 -6.72 -0.27
N GLY A 246 -10.19 -6.18 -0.15
CA GLY A 246 -9.16 -6.30 -1.15
C GLY A 246 -8.55 -7.70 -1.21
N SER A 247 -7.75 -7.93 -2.25
CA SER A 247 -6.84 -9.05 -2.36
C SER A 247 -5.42 -8.54 -2.56
N SER A 248 -4.46 -9.18 -1.93
CA SER A 248 -3.06 -8.81 -2.00
C SER A 248 -2.34 -9.60 -3.09
N LEU A 249 -1.40 -8.95 -3.74
CA LEU A 249 -0.37 -9.58 -4.55
C LEU A 249 0.84 -9.86 -3.66
N LEU A 250 1.36 -11.08 -3.69
CA LEU A 250 2.59 -11.51 -3.05
C LEU A 250 3.53 -12.05 -4.13
N VAL A 251 4.72 -11.47 -4.25
CA VAL A 251 5.76 -11.92 -5.18
C VAL A 251 7.00 -12.29 -4.38
N ALA A 252 7.40 -13.55 -4.47
CA ALA A 252 8.70 -13.99 -3.96
C ALA A 252 9.80 -13.54 -4.91
N ASN A 253 10.84 -12.91 -4.37
CA ASN A 253 11.99 -12.48 -5.15
C ASN A 253 13.20 -13.39 -4.95
N ASN A 254 13.12 -14.34 -4.01
CA ASN A 254 14.11 -15.39 -3.75
C ASN A 254 13.49 -16.61 -3.04
N ALA A 255 14.29 -17.62 -2.78
CA ALA A 255 13.86 -18.87 -2.14
C ALA A 255 13.30 -18.66 -0.73
N LYS A 256 13.89 -17.74 0.07
CA LYS A 256 13.40 -17.39 1.41
C LYS A 256 11.98 -16.82 1.33
N GLY A 257 11.75 -15.86 0.45
CA GLY A 257 10.44 -15.28 0.22
C GLY A 257 9.41 -16.30 -0.25
N ALA A 258 9.80 -17.21 -1.14
CA ALA A 258 8.91 -18.27 -1.63
C ALA A 258 8.47 -19.22 -0.51
N ALA A 259 9.41 -19.69 0.31
CA ALA A 259 9.10 -20.57 1.44
C ALA A 259 8.15 -19.90 2.45
N VAL A 260 8.36 -18.60 2.74
CA VAL A 260 7.48 -17.88 3.65
C VAL A 260 6.08 -17.68 3.04
N ILE A 261 5.96 -17.34 1.76
CA ILE A 261 4.66 -17.21 1.10
C ILE A 261 3.92 -18.55 1.08
N GLN A 262 4.60 -19.64 0.74
CA GLN A 262 4.00 -20.98 0.72
C GLN A 262 3.43 -21.38 2.09
N LYS A 263 4.18 -21.13 3.16
CA LYS A 263 3.69 -21.37 4.53
C LYS A 263 2.54 -20.43 4.92
N ALA A 264 2.57 -19.15 4.51
CA ALA A 264 1.54 -18.18 4.80
C ALA A 264 0.19 -18.53 4.15
N GLN A 265 0.17 -19.33 3.08
CA GLN A 265 -1.06 -19.77 2.41
C GLN A 265 -1.99 -20.58 3.30
N GLU A 266 -1.48 -21.25 4.34
CA GLU A 266 -2.30 -21.98 5.32
C GLU A 266 -3.35 -21.04 5.97
N ASN A 267 -3.04 -19.75 6.08
CA ASN A 267 -3.88 -18.73 6.67
C ASN A 267 -4.43 -17.71 5.63
N MET A 268 -4.38 -18.07 4.35
CA MET A 268 -4.88 -17.24 3.25
C MET A 268 -5.79 -18.03 2.32
N PHE A 269 -6.85 -17.37 1.86
CA PHE A 269 -7.57 -17.84 0.67
C PHE A 269 -6.96 -17.19 -0.56
N GLY A 270 -6.58 -17.98 -1.56
CA GLY A 270 -5.97 -17.43 -2.77
C GLY A 270 -5.51 -18.48 -3.75
N HIS A 271 -4.81 -18.02 -4.77
CA HIS A 271 -4.32 -18.86 -5.86
C HIS A 271 -2.90 -18.45 -6.27
N GLU A 272 -2.14 -19.43 -6.71
CA GLU A 272 -0.90 -19.17 -7.44
C GLU A 272 -1.24 -18.52 -8.78
N LEU A 273 -0.47 -17.50 -9.18
CA LEU A 273 -0.72 -16.69 -10.35
C LEU A 273 0.50 -16.73 -11.29
N LYS A 274 0.26 -16.51 -12.57
CA LYS A 274 1.34 -16.22 -13.51
C LYS A 274 1.84 -14.79 -13.27
N PHE A 275 3.15 -14.64 -13.19
CA PHE A 275 3.78 -13.35 -12.93
C PHE A 275 3.40 -12.30 -13.98
N GLU A 276 3.35 -12.68 -15.24
CA GLU A 276 3.04 -11.82 -16.37
C GLU A 276 1.63 -11.24 -16.27
N ASP A 277 0.66 -12.04 -15.84
CA ASP A 277 -0.73 -11.62 -15.67
C ASP A 277 -0.85 -10.57 -14.56
N ALA A 278 -0.21 -10.82 -13.42
CA ALA A 278 -0.19 -9.87 -12.32
C ALA A 278 0.60 -8.59 -12.68
N LEU A 279 1.78 -8.74 -13.29
CA LEU A 279 2.66 -7.63 -13.66
C LEU A 279 2.00 -6.64 -14.63
N LYS A 280 1.15 -7.14 -15.53
CA LYS A 280 0.43 -6.31 -16.51
C LYS A 280 -0.31 -5.13 -15.85
N TYR A 281 -0.80 -5.31 -14.63
CA TYR A 281 -1.57 -4.32 -13.89
C TYR A 281 -0.78 -3.63 -12.77
N GLN A 282 0.52 -3.93 -12.64
CA GLN A 282 1.42 -3.34 -11.64
C GLN A 282 2.38 -2.34 -12.30
N ALA A 283 1.86 -1.17 -12.69
CA ALA A 283 2.67 -0.16 -13.36
C ALA A 283 3.98 0.19 -12.63
N PRO A 284 4.00 0.37 -11.28
CA PRO A 284 5.22 0.70 -10.55
C PRO A 284 6.27 -0.43 -10.51
N MET A 285 5.91 -1.65 -10.91
CA MET A 285 6.86 -2.76 -11.09
C MET A 285 7.46 -2.82 -12.49
N ARG A 286 7.04 -1.95 -13.40
CA ARG A 286 7.53 -1.93 -14.78
C ARG A 286 8.28 -0.66 -15.14
N LYS A 287 7.82 0.48 -14.61
CA LYS A 287 8.43 1.79 -14.86
C LYS A 287 8.07 2.79 -13.76
N HIS A 288 8.91 3.79 -13.60
CA HIS A 288 8.61 4.91 -12.72
C HIS A 288 7.45 5.78 -13.24
N ILE A 289 6.88 6.59 -12.36
CA ILE A 289 5.84 7.55 -12.72
C ILE A 289 6.37 8.56 -13.74
N ALA A 290 5.51 8.97 -14.67
CA ALA A 290 5.82 10.03 -15.62
C ALA A 290 5.79 11.40 -14.92
N SER A 291 6.69 12.30 -15.33
CA SER A 291 6.63 13.68 -14.87
C SER A 291 5.45 14.39 -15.53
N ASN A 292 4.64 15.07 -14.72
CA ASN A 292 3.59 15.93 -15.24
C ASN A 292 4.21 17.29 -15.62
N PRO A 293 3.94 17.83 -16.82
CA PRO A 293 4.49 19.12 -17.25
C PRO A 293 4.07 20.27 -16.31
N ASP A 294 2.88 20.21 -15.73
CA ASP A 294 2.38 21.25 -14.84
C ASP A 294 2.93 21.16 -13.41
N ARG A 295 3.78 20.16 -13.12
CA ARG A 295 4.29 19.94 -11.76
C ARG A 295 5.03 21.16 -11.19
N ALA A 296 5.81 21.85 -12.00
CA ALA A 296 6.56 23.02 -11.53
C ALA A 296 5.61 24.13 -11.03
N HIS A 297 4.57 24.42 -11.79
CA HIS A 297 3.55 25.40 -11.42
C HIS A 297 2.75 24.95 -10.18
N PHE A 298 2.37 23.67 -10.12
CA PHE A 298 1.73 23.12 -8.93
C PHE A 298 2.60 23.29 -7.67
N MET A 299 3.91 23.03 -7.79
CA MET A 299 4.82 23.15 -6.66
C MET A 299 5.04 24.60 -6.22
N GLN A 300 4.99 25.57 -7.14
CA GLN A 300 4.98 27.00 -6.81
C GLN A 300 3.71 27.38 -6.04
N ASP A 301 2.55 26.96 -6.53
CA ASP A 301 1.28 27.25 -5.89
C ASP A 301 1.17 26.63 -4.49
N ILE A 302 1.60 25.38 -4.32
CA ILE A 302 1.51 24.69 -3.02
C ILE A 302 2.45 25.31 -1.97
N GLN A 303 3.54 25.95 -2.41
CA GLN A 303 4.47 26.66 -1.54
C GLN A 303 4.05 28.10 -1.26
N SER A 304 3.09 28.65 -2.01
CA SER A 304 2.56 30.00 -1.81
C SER A 304 1.52 30.03 -0.67
N ASP A 305 0.99 31.21 -0.40
CA ASP A 305 -0.07 31.42 0.60
C ASP A 305 -1.46 30.94 0.15
N MET A 306 -1.55 30.27 -1.01
CA MET A 306 -2.82 29.70 -1.46
C MET A 306 -3.35 28.69 -0.42
N THR A 307 -4.64 28.83 -0.11
CA THR A 307 -5.30 27.90 0.79
C THR A 307 -5.53 26.54 0.14
N TYR A 308 -5.83 25.54 0.95
CA TYR A 308 -6.20 24.20 0.48
C TYR A 308 -7.32 24.23 -0.56
N GLU A 309 -8.34 25.06 -0.33
CA GLU A 309 -9.49 25.21 -1.22
C GLU A 309 -9.11 25.85 -2.56
N GLN A 310 -8.19 26.83 -2.55
CA GLN A 310 -7.69 27.48 -3.76
C GLN A 310 -6.84 26.53 -4.60
N ILE A 311 -5.94 25.77 -3.95
CA ILE A 311 -5.15 24.72 -4.61
C ILE A 311 -6.06 23.70 -5.28
N ASN A 312 -7.08 23.22 -4.56
CA ASN A 312 -8.01 22.23 -5.12
C ASN A 312 -8.87 22.78 -6.26
N ARG A 313 -9.29 24.04 -6.17
CA ARG A 313 -10.05 24.67 -7.24
C ARG A 313 -9.25 24.74 -8.54
N LYS A 314 -7.94 25.01 -8.45
CA LYS A 314 -7.05 25.14 -9.60
C LYS A 314 -6.63 23.79 -10.16
N TRP A 315 -6.28 22.82 -9.30
CA TRP A 315 -5.53 21.64 -9.70
C TRP A 315 -6.31 20.31 -9.64
N ALA A 316 -7.37 20.22 -8.83
CA ALA A 316 -8.12 18.98 -8.72
C ALA A 316 -9.07 18.81 -9.90
N LYS A 317 -8.99 17.67 -10.57
CA LYS A 317 -9.95 17.29 -11.60
C LYS A 317 -11.22 16.79 -10.94
N ARG A 318 -12.35 17.38 -11.33
CA ARG A 318 -13.67 16.89 -10.94
C ARG A 318 -14.01 15.63 -11.74
N ALA A 319 -14.69 14.70 -11.10
CA ALA A 319 -15.22 13.55 -11.81
C ALA A 319 -16.28 14.02 -12.83
N SER A 320 -16.19 13.53 -14.06
CA SER A 320 -17.22 13.78 -15.06
C SER A 320 -18.53 13.06 -14.68
N PHE A 321 -19.65 13.57 -15.14
CA PHE A 321 -20.95 12.92 -14.92
C PHE A 321 -20.95 11.47 -15.46
N SER A 322 -20.38 11.23 -16.62
CA SER A 322 -20.28 9.89 -17.22
C SER A 322 -19.47 8.91 -16.33
N LEU A 323 -18.38 9.41 -15.71
CA LEU A 323 -17.59 8.60 -14.78
C LEU A 323 -18.37 8.28 -13.50
N LEU A 324 -19.06 9.26 -12.93
CA LEU A 324 -19.90 9.04 -11.74
C LEU A 324 -21.05 8.08 -12.05
N TRP A 325 -21.72 8.28 -13.18
CA TRP A 325 -22.76 7.39 -13.66
C TRP A 325 -22.26 5.95 -13.84
N SER A 326 -21.14 5.76 -14.55
CA SER A 326 -20.56 4.45 -14.81
C SER A 326 -20.08 3.76 -13.53
N LYS A 327 -19.70 4.52 -12.50
CA LYS A 327 -19.22 3.95 -11.24
C LYS A 327 -20.37 3.61 -10.28
N TYR A 328 -21.32 4.53 -10.09
CA TYR A 328 -22.32 4.40 -9.03
C TYR A 328 -23.68 3.86 -9.51
N ILE A 329 -24.02 4.07 -10.76
CA ILE A 329 -25.35 3.70 -11.30
C ILE A 329 -25.23 2.57 -12.32
N TRP A 330 -24.34 2.68 -13.31
CA TRP A 330 -24.22 1.72 -14.42
C TRP A 330 -22.76 1.43 -14.73
N GLY A 331 -22.31 0.21 -14.58
CA GLY A 331 -20.99 -0.13 -15.11
C GLY A 331 -20.29 -1.29 -14.44
N ASN A 332 -19.69 -1.12 -13.29
CA ASN A 332 -18.90 -2.22 -12.73
C ASN A 332 -19.76 -3.40 -12.26
N ARG A 333 -20.94 -3.15 -11.70
CA ARG A 333 -21.85 -4.23 -11.28
C ARG A 333 -22.31 -5.06 -12.47
N GLN A 334 -22.70 -4.40 -13.57
CA GLN A 334 -23.19 -5.09 -14.77
C GLN A 334 -22.04 -5.78 -15.52
N LYS A 335 -20.87 -5.14 -15.62
CA LYS A 335 -19.69 -5.78 -16.20
C LYS A 335 -19.26 -7.01 -15.43
N ILE A 336 -19.30 -6.96 -14.10
CA ILE A 336 -18.98 -8.11 -13.24
C ILE A 336 -20.05 -9.19 -13.37
N ALA A 337 -21.35 -8.83 -13.38
CA ALA A 337 -22.44 -9.77 -13.56
C ALA A 337 -22.35 -10.46 -14.94
N PHE A 338 -22.11 -9.69 -15.99
CA PHE A 338 -21.91 -10.21 -17.34
C PHE A 338 -20.65 -11.09 -17.42
N TRP A 339 -19.56 -10.67 -16.82
CA TRP A 339 -18.33 -11.44 -16.78
C TRP A 339 -18.53 -12.75 -16.01
N ASN A 340 -19.14 -12.72 -14.84
CA ASN A 340 -19.46 -13.92 -14.06
C ASN A 340 -20.40 -14.86 -14.82
N PHE A 341 -21.36 -14.31 -15.57
CA PHE A 341 -22.25 -15.09 -16.41
C PHE A 341 -21.50 -15.79 -17.55
N THR A 342 -20.69 -15.07 -18.30
CA THR A 342 -19.93 -15.64 -19.42
C THR A 342 -18.91 -16.69 -18.97
N HIS A 343 -18.25 -16.50 -17.82
CA HIS A 343 -17.28 -17.46 -17.30
C HIS A 343 -17.91 -18.67 -16.58
N ARG A 344 -19.16 -18.56 -16.14
CA ARG A 344 -19.92 -19.74 -15.70
C ARG A 344 -20.30 -20.64 -16.86
N ILE A 345 -20.57 -20.07 -18.02
CA ILE A 345 -20.89 -20.83 -19.24
C ILE A 345 -19.65 -21.57 -19.76
N GLN A 346 -18.45 -20.98 -19.66
CA GLN A 346 -17.21 -21.62 -20.09
C GLN A 346 -16.70 -22.74 -19.16
N ARG A 347 -17.23 -22.83 -17.93
CA ARG A 347 -16.87 -23.88 -16.96
C ARG A 347 -17.86 -25.08 -16.94
N LYS A 348 -18.90 -25.04 -17.74
CA LYS A 348 -19.76 -26.17 -18.05
C LYS A 348 -19.37 -26.75 -19.41
#